data_8f40c1d471a653ba49fd410094515713
#
_entry.id   8f40c1d471a653ba49fd410094515713
#
_cell.length_a   1.000
_cell.length_b   1.000
_cell.length_c   1.000
_cell.angle_alpha   90.00
_cell.angle_beta   90.00
_cell.angle_gamma   90.00
#
_symmetry.space_group_name_H-M   'P 1'
#
loop_
_entity.id
_entity.type
_entity.pdbx_description
1 polymer ?
#
loop_
_entity_poly.entity_id
_entity_poly.type
_entity_poly.pdbx_seq_one_letter_code
_entity_poly.pdbx_strand_id
1 'polypeptide(L)'
;MSDADFGTLPSTRAVLLEALDAPNSYIATTRRHSVGAGVTFSYDYDARNNKGERTQLWRLDVRPGVALSAEHLDYDGQPTLTPQRTAWTPTLNLTFVRNTPGMLHQFWVEGNYRQQLPSMFSLMGLRFDSDPLNLSEGNAGLRRTEVYSGRVWYMSDRWGRERQRRLSGEIVATFYRNAVATAQLYDAATGVRTFRPQNVDGNYDVSLMGQFSTPLDKARRFTLTLNPNNHFYRSVDLQGTDAPVPVRSTVLTNYLTVPLSVEYSYNKVRVGVKGRAVWHVARSRRAGFQNVSGANLDAGLYGHVRLPWDVQLSTDLTYYTRQGYDNAVMNTDNVVCGTRSSPRAS
;
A
#
# COMPACT_ATOMS: atom_id res chain seq x y z
N MET A 1 -20.91 -29.82 20.33
CA MET A 1 -21.54 -29.60 21.65
C MET A 1 -22.72 -28.67 21.46
N SER A 2 -23.90 -29.04 21.95
CA SER A 2 -25.10 -28.20 21.88
C SER A 2 -25.16 -27.26 23.10
N ASP A 3 -25.85 -26.11 23.01
CA ASP A 3 -26.03 -25.20 24.16
C ASP A 3 -26.62 -25.89 25.40
N ALA A 4 -27.32 -26.99 25.25
CA ALA A 4 -27.85 -27.79 26.34
C ALA A 4 -26.76 -28.55 27.11
N ASP A 5 -25.63 -28.86 26.53
CA ASP A 5 -24.52 -29.58 27.17
C ASP A 5 -23.70 -28.69 28.08
N PHE A 6 -23.69 -27.37 27.84
CA PHE A 6 -22.99 -26.42 28.73
C PHE A 6 -23.64 -26.21 30.07
N GLY A 7 -24.97 -26.40 30.19
CA GLY A 7 -25.71 -26.22 31.44
C GLY A 7 -25.54 -27.35 32.44
N THR A 8 -24.96 -28.49 32.04
CA THR A 8 -24.79 -29.68 32.88
C THR A 8 -23.36 -29.90 33.40
N LEU A 9 -22.42 -29.01 33.10
CA LEU A 9 -21.02 -29.15 33.47
C LEU A 9 -20.76 -28.72 34.92
N PRO A 10 -20.13 -29.57 35.76
CA PRO A 10 -20.01 -29.34 37.21
C PRO A 10 -19.12 -28.18 37.66
N SER A 11 -18.21 -27.73 36.87
CA SER A 11 -17.56 -26.41 36.92
C SER A 11 -16.91 -26.10 35.58
N THR A 12 -17.21 -24.93 35.06
CA THR A 12 -16.68 -24.46 33.76
C THR A 12 -15.14 -24.48 33.72
N ARG A 13 -14.48 -24.25 34.84
CA ARG A 13 -13.02 -24.23 34.91
C ARG A 13 -12.40 -25.63 34.84
N ALA A 14 -12.96 -26.63 35.49
CA ALA A 14 -12.43 -28.00 35.48
C ALA A 14 -12.56 -28.60 34.06
N VAL A 15 -13.69 -28.40 33.42
CA VAL A 15 -13.93 -28.92 32.08
C VAL A 15 -13.09 -28.20 31.01
N LEU A 16 -12.89 -26.89 31.16
CA LEU A 16 -11.98 -26.13 30.27
C LEU A 16 -10.52 -26.60 30.47
N LEU A 17 -10.11 -27.00 31.68
CA LEU A 17 -8.77 -27.54 31.92
C LEU A 17 -8.60 -28.95 31.34
N GLU A 18 -9.65 -29.79 31.36
CA GLU A 18 -9.65 -31.12 30.73
C GLU A 18 -9.70 -31.03 29.19
N ALA A 19 -10.37 -30.03 28.68
CA ALA A 19 -10.46 -29.76 27.24
C ALA A 19 -9.27 -28.96 26.69
N LEU A 20 -8.32 -28.57 27.54
CA LEU A 20 -7.17 -27.78 27.12
C LEU A 20 -6.22 -28.63 26.29
N ASP A 21 -6.06 -28.28 25.02
CA ASP A 21 -4.98 -28.81 24.18
C ASP A 21 -3.66 -28.16 24.61
N ALA A 22 -3.05 -28.73 25.67
CA ALA A 22 -1.86 -28.14 26.30
C ALA A 22 -0.68 -27.93 25.32
N PRO A 23 -0.40 -28.82 24.34
CA PRO A 23 0.65 -28.59 23.37
C PRO A 23 0.42 -27.38 22.46
N ASN A 24 -0.83 -27.06 22.16
CA ASN A 24 -1.22 -25.98 21.26
C ASN A 24 -1.78 -24.74 21.99
N SER A 25 -1.88 -24.80 23.31
CA SER A 25 -2.36 -23.68 24.13
C SER A 25 -1.19 -22.89 24.70
N TYR A 26 -1.22 -21.58 24.49
CA TYR A 26 -0.17 -20.70 24.97
C TYR A 26 -0.70 -19.29 25.26
N ILE A 27 0.02 -18.58 26.11
CA ILE A 27 -0.10 -17.14 26.30
C ILE A 27 1.23 -16.52 25.89
N ALA A 28 1.19 -15.54 24.99
CA ALA A 28 2.38 -14.86 24.53
C ALA A 28 2.24 -13.34 24.69
N THR A 29 3.18 -12.73 25.37
CA THR A 29 3.25 -11.28 25.55
C THR A 29 4.57 -10.76 25.01
N THR A 30 4.52 -9.91 23.98
CA THR A 30 5.71 -9.26 23.43
C THR A 30 5.80 -7.84 23.97
N ARG A 31 6.92 -7.52 24.60
CA ARG A 31 7.27 -6.16 25.03
C ARG A 31 8.41 -5.64 24.17
N ARG A 32 8.20 -4.48 23.57
CA ARG A 32 9.21 -3.82 22.75
C ARG A 32 9.48 -2.43 23.28
N HIS A 33 10.72 -2.15 23.56
CA HIS A 33 11.22 -0.83 23.89
C HIS A 33 12.14 -0.34 22.78
N SER A 34 11.97 0.88 22.33
CA SER A 34 12.86 1.47 21.33
C SER A 34 13.19 2.91 21.70
N VAL A 35 14.44 3.26 21.54
CA VAL A 35 14.95 4.62 21.64
C VAL A 35 15.70 4.95 20.37
N GLY A 36 15.45 6.11 19.80
CA GLY A 36 16.11 6.56 18.59
C GLY A 36 16.69 7.95 18.76
N ALA A 37 17.80 8.17 18.08
CA ALA A 37 18.42 9.46 17.94
C ALA A 37 18.76 9.73 16.47
N GLY A 38 18.66 10.99 16.06
CA GLY A 38 19.01 11.40 14.70
C GLY A 38 19.47 12.84 14.69
N VAL A 39 20.22 13.19 13.67
CA VAL A 39 20.69 14.54 13.42
C VAL A 39 20.20 14.99 12.06
N THR A 40 19.79 16.23 11.94
CA THR A 40 19.42 16.84 10.66
C THR A 40 20.49 17.85 10.27
N PHE A 41 21.08 17.64 9.10
CA PHE A 41 21.94 18.60 8.45
C PHE A 41 21.11 19.27 7.35
N SER A 42 20.94 20.59 7.43
CA SER A 42 20.19 21.36 6.44
C SER A 42 21.10 22.37 5.78
N TYR A 43 21.08 22.37 4.47
CA TYR A 43 21.76 23.40 3.66
C TYR A 43 20.71 24.13 2.82
N ASP A 44 20.62 25.43 3.04
CA ASP A 44 19.74 26.33 2.29
C ASP A 44 20.57 27.29 1.44
N TYR A 45 20.24 27.39 0.16
CA TYR A 45 20.77 28.38 -0.75
C TYR A 45 19.65 29.24 -1.29
N ASP A 46 19.69 30.55 -1.00
CA ASP A 46 18.68 31.53 -1.41
C ASP A 46 19.32 32.55 -2.34
N ALA A 47 19.10 32.38 -3.65
CA ALA A 47 19.57 33.37 -4.63
C ALA A 47 18.51 34.45 -4.82
N ARG A 48 18.98 35.72 -4.79
CA ARG A 48 18.13 36.89 -4.99
C ARG A 48 18.65 37.73 -6.15
N ASN A 49 17.72 38.41 -6.84
CA ASN A 49 18.10 39.37 -7.86
C ASN A 49 18.50 40.74 -7.25
N ASN A 50 18.94 41.67 -8.09
CA ASN A 50 19.33 43.01 -7.67
C ASN A 50 18.21 43.83 -6.99
N LYS A 51 16.96 43.38 -7.09
CA LYS A 51 15.79 43.97 -6.42
C LYS A 51 15.44 43.28 -5.10
N GLY A 52 16.25 42.32 -4.64
CA GLY A 52 16.02 41.57 -3.42
C GLY A 52 14.96 40.44 -3.56
N GLU A 53 14.37 40.22 -4.75
CA GLU A 53 13.40 39.17 -4.99
C GLU A 53 14.10 37.82 -5.10
N ARG A 54 13.49 36.80 -4.48
CA ARG A 54 14.02 35.43 -4.53
C ARG A 54 13.91 34.86 -5.94
N THR A 55 15.05 34.48 -6.53
CA THR A 55 15.13 33.87 -7.86
C THR A 55 15.26 32.37 -7.80
N GLN A 56 15.81 31.83 -6.73
CA GLN A 56 15.99 30.40 -6.55
C GLN A 56 16.16 30.06 -5.08
N LEU A 57 15.52 29.00 -4.65
CA LEU A 57 15.74 28.38 -3.34
C LEU A 57 16.12 26.91 -3.53
N TRP A 58 17.22 26.51 -2.92
CA TRP A 58 17.63 25.11 -2.82
C TRP A 58 17.69 24.74 -1.35
N ARG A 59 17.16 23.57 -1.02
CA ARG A 59 17.31 22.98 0.30
C ARG A 59 17.72 21.54 0.15
N LEU A 60 18.76 21.16 0.85
CA LEU A 60 19.19 19.78 1.02
C LEU A 60 19.13 19.44 2.50
N ASP A 61 18.32 18.47 2.88
CA ASP A 61 18.28 17.90 4.21
C ASP A 61 18.85 16.48 4.17
N VAL A 62 19.79 16.21 5.05
CA VAL A 62 20.36 14.88 5.29
C VAL A 62 20.07 14.50 6.73
N ARG A 63 19.36 13.41 6.94
CA ARG A 63 18.89 12.98 8.25
C ARG A 63 19.32 11.54 8.54
N PRO A 64 20.59 11.34 8.96
CA PRO A 64 20.99 10.06 9.52
C PRO A 64 20.38 9.87 10.90
N GLY A 65 20.02 8.63 11.19
CA GLY A 65 19.48 8.25 12.49
C GLY A 65 19.82 6.81 12.83
N VAL A 66 19.68 6.49 14.10
CA VAL A 66 19.82 5.14 14.60
C VAL A 66 18.76 4.90 15.67
N ALA A 67 18.10 3.77 15.60
CA ALA A 67 17.18 3.29 16.64
C ALA A 67 17.76 2.04 17.29
N LEU A 68 17.79 2.03 18.60
CA LEU A 68 18.07 0.86 19.43
C LEU A 68 16.74 0.29 19.90
N SER A 69 16.52 -0.99 19.68
CA SER A 69 15.32 -1.68 20.14
C SER A 69 15.68 -2.92 20.95
N ALA A 70 14.97 -3.10 22.05
CA ALA A 70 15.01 -4.31 22.86
C ALA A 70 13.63 -4.96 22.80
N GLU A 71 13.58 -6.22 22.45
CA GLU A 71 12.36 -7.03 22.47
C GLU A 71 12.50 -8.15 23.48
N HIS A 72 11.45 -8.37 24.23
CA HIS A 72 11.28 -9.46 25.16
C HIS A 72 9.97 -10.14 24.86
N LEU A 73 10.00 -11.46 24.72
CA LEU A 73 8.82 -12.29 24.54
C LEU A 73 8.68 -13.21 25.74
N ASP A 74 7.60 -13.03 26.48
CA ASP A 74 7.12 -13.99 27.47
C ASP A 74 6.17 -14.96 26.74
N TYR A 75 6.62 -16.19 26.54
CA TYR A 75 5.83 -17.26 25.96
C TYR A 75 5.58 -18.34 26.99
N ASP A 76 4.33 -18.44 27.44
CA ASP A 76 3.85 -19.45 28.38
C ASP A 76 3.05 -20.50 27.59
N GLY A 77 3.73 -21.58 27.24
CA GLY A 77 3.25 -22.71 26.46
C GLY A 77 4.16 -23.90 26.66
N GLN A 78 4.13 -24.87 25.78
CA GLN A 78 5.02 -26.03 25.81
C GLN A 78 5.97 -26.02 24.58
N PRO A 79 7.29 -25.78 24.79
CA PRO A 79 7.96 -25.39 26.04
C PRO A 79 7.77 -23.92 26.40
N THR A 80 7.87 -23.57 27.69
CA THR A 80 7.92 -22.15 28.12
C THR A 80 9.21 -21.50 27.64
N LEU A 81 9.12 -20.34 27.01
CA LEU A 81 10.25 -19.62 26.41
C LEU A 81 10.19 -18.12 26.76
N THR A 82 11.34 -17.55 27.06
CA THR A 82 11.49 -16.12 27.34
C THR A 82 12.66 -15.51 26.54
N PRO A 83 12.63 -15.58 25.21
CA PRO A 83 13.72 -15.06 24.41
C PRO A 83 13.77 -13.53 24.48
N GLN A 84 15.01 -13.03 24.49
CA GLN A 84 15.29 -11.60 24.45
C GLN A 84 16.21 -11.31 23.26
N ARG A 85 16.01 -10.18 22.62
CA ARG A 85 16.94 -9.69 21.61
C ARG A 85 17.05 -8.18 21.63
N THR A 86 18.25 -7.71 21.34
CA THR A 86 18.53 -6.32 21.07
C THR A 86 18.89 -6.15 19.60
N ALA A 87 18.47 -5.07 19.02
CA ALA A 87 18.82 -4.72 17.65
C ALA A 87 18.95 -3.21 17.50
N TRP A 88 19.85 -2.80 16.64
CA TRP A 88 19.97 -1.42 16.24
C TRP A 88 19.66 -1.31 14.75
N THR A 89 18.95 -0.26 14.39
CA THR A 89 18.44 -0.06 13.05
C THR A 89 18.86 1.31 12.56
N PRO A 90 19.84 1.40 11.65
CA PRO A 90 20.22 2.64 11.05
C PRO A 90 19.16 3.12 10.06
N THR A 91 18.98 4.43 9.97
CA THR A 91 18.09 5.08 9.01
C THR A 91 18.80 6.22 8.32
N LEU A 92 18.48 6.48 7.06
CA LEU A 92 18.97 7.62 6.31
C LEU A 92 17.82 8.19 5.47
N ASN A 93 17.51 9.47 5.67
CA ASN A 93 16.59 10.21 4.82
C ASN A 93 17.34 11.35 4.13
N LEU A 94 17.12 11.47 2.83
CA LEU A 94 17.66 12.52 1.98
C LEU A 94 16.49 13.24 1.32
N THR A 95 16.40 14.56 1.49
CA THR A 95 15.37 15.38 0.85
C THR A 95 16.02 16.54 0.12
N PHE A 96 15.70 16.70 -1.15
CA PHE A 96 16.17 17.81 -1.96
C PHE A 96 14.98 18.57 -2.53
N VAL A 97 14.95 19.88 -2.32
CA VAL A 97 13.89 20.78 -2.78
C VAL A 97 14.48 21.91 -3.59
N ARG A 98 13.92 22.17 -4.75
CA ARG A 98 14.29 23.33 -5.58
C ARG A 98 13.03 24.11 -5.95
N ASN A 99 12.98 25.38 -5.61
CA ASN A 99 11.92 26.30 -5.98
C ASN A 99 12.45 27.39 -6.92
N THR A 100 11.69 27.68 -7.96
CA THR A 100 11.99 28.76 -8.91
C THR A 100 10.78 29.69 -8.97
N PRO A 101 10.90 31.00 -8.73
CA PRO A 101 9.80 31.94 -8.80
C PRO A 101 9.32 32.20 -10.25
N GLY A 102 8.08 32.66 -10.36
CA GLY A 102 7.46 33.02 -11.64
C GLY A 102 6.73 31.90 -12.37
N MET A 103 7.26 30.71 -12.29
CA MET A 103 6.57 29.42 -12.44
C MET A 103 6.98 28.63 -11.23
N LEU A 104 6.03 28.21 -10.41
CA LEU A 104 6.33 27.38 -9.27
C LEU A 104 6.76 26.01 -9.77
N HIS A 105 8.05 25.77 -9.81
CA HIS A 105 8.63 24.46 -10.02
C HIS A 105 9.14 23.95 -8.68
N GLN A 106 8.60 22.85 -8.24
CA GLN A 106 9.07 22.15 -7.05
C GLN A 106 9.53 20.76 -7.46
N PHE A 107 10.67 20.39 -6.98
CA PHE A 107 11.26 19.09 -7.21
C PHE A 107 11.77 18.54 -5.88
N TRP A 108 11.27 17.38 -5.46
CA TRP A 108 11.68 16.69 -4.25
C TRP A 108 12.25 15.33 -4.61
N VAL A 109 13.35 15.01 -4.02
CA VAL A 109 13.94 13.68 -4.04
C VAL A 109 14.12 13.25 -2.60
N GLU A 110 13.61 12.10 -2.27
CA GLU A 110 13.69 11.51 -0.95
C GLU A 110 14.23 10.10 -1.09
N GLY A 111 15.22 9.77 -0.27
CA GLY A 111 15.79 8.44 -0.14
C GLY A 111 15.68 7.96 1.29
N ASN A 112 15.24 6.75 1.50
CA ASN A 112 15.11 6.15 2.82
C ASN A 112 15.68 4.73 2.83
N TYR A 113 16.49 4.45 3.83
CA TYR A 113 16.94 3.11 4.16
C TYR A 113 16.50 2.77 5.58
N ARG A 114 15.89 1.61 5.73
CA ARG A 114 15.50 1.09 7.05
C ARG A 114 15.64 -0.41 7.10
N GLN A 115 15.85 -0.95 8.30
CA GLN A 115 15.83 -2.36 8.57
C GLN A 115 14.56 -2.73 9.37
N GLN A 116 13.97 -3.86 9.04
CA GLN A 116 12.83 -4.44 9.75
C GLN A 116 13.26 -5.78 10.34
N LEU A 117 13.04 -5.93 11.63
CA LEU A 117 13.31 -7.19 12.32
C LEU A 117 12.16 -8.18 12.04
N PRO A 118 12.45 -9.45 11.77
CA PRO A 118 11.41 -10.48 11.77
C PRO A 118 10.71 -10.53 13.13
N SER A 119 9.48 -11.02 13.19
CA SER A 119 8.83 -11.20 14.49
C SER A 119 9.58 -12.22 15.34
N MET A 120 9.59 -12.04 16.65
CA MET A 120 10.19 -13.01 17.57
C MET A 120 9.56 -14.39 17.41
N PHE A 121 8.24 -14.41 17.24
CA PHE A 121 7.47 -15.63 17.01
C PHE A 121 7.96 -16.43 15.78
N SER A 122 8.25 -15.71 14.70
CA SER A 122 8.78 -16.33 13.49
C SER A 122 10.20 -16.88 13.63
N LEU A 123 10.96 -16.37 14.62
CA LEU A 123 12.33 -16.83 14.90
C LEU A 123 12.38 -18.05 15.82
N MET A 124 11.33 -18.29 16.60
CA MET A 124 11.26 -19.44 17.48
C MET A 124 11.06 -20.70 16.64
N GLY A 125 11.80 -21.75 16.93
CA GLY A 125 11.69 -23.05 16.27
C GLY A 125 10.46 -23.85 16.74
N LEU A 126 9.37 -23.17 17.09
CA LEU A 126 8.15 -23.81 17.51
C LEU A 126 7.38 -24.36 16.32
N ARG A 127 6.75 -25.49 16.52
CA ARG A 127 5.81 -26.11 15.60
C ARG A 127 4.43 -26.08 16.20
N PHE A 128 3.49 -25.52 15.47
CA PHE A 128 2.08 -25.47 15.82
C PHE A 128 1.35 -26.49 14.95
N ASP A 129 0.69 -27.44 15.57
CA ASP A 129 -0.02 -28.56 14.95
C ASP A 129 -1.45 -28.73 15.45
N SER A 130 -2.02 -27.67 16.04
CA SER A 130 -3.43 -27.62 16.44
C SER A 130 -4.39 -27.95 15.29
N ASP A 131 -4.02 -27.65 14.06
CA ASP A 131 -4.61 -28.17 12.85
C ASP A 131 -3.63 -29.14 12.20
N PRO A 132 -3.86 -30.48 12.28
CA PRO A 132 -2.91 -31.45 11.75
C PRO A 132 -2.73 -31.41 10.25
N LEU A 133 -3.62 -30.74 9.50
CA LEU A 133 -3.49 -30.55 8.05
C LEU A 133 -2.78 -29.24 7.70
N ASN A 134 -2.62 -28.31 8.64
CA ASN A 134 -2.00 -27.01 8.44
C ASN A 134 -0.97 -26.72 9.55
N LEU A 135 0.23 -27.21 9.34
CA LEU A 135 1.34 -27.06 10.29
C LEU A 135 2.03 -25.71 10.09
N SER A 136 2.37 -25.05 11.18
CA SER A 136 3.16 -23.83 11.16
C SER A 136 4.45 -24.00 11.94
N GLU A 137 5.57 -23.60 11.36
CA GLU A 137 6.90 -23.74 11.93
C GLU A 137 7.63 -22.38 11.94
N GLY A 138 8.38 -22.10 13.01
CA GLY A 138 9.27 -20.97 13.05
C GLY A 138 10.59 -21.22 12.28
N ASN A 139 11.39 -20.18 12.09
CA ASN A 139 12.69 -20.23 11.45
C ASN A 139 13.70 -19.31 12.14
N ALA A 140 14.56 -19.89 12.97
CA ALA A 140 15.60 -19.15 13.67
C ALA A 140 16.67 -18.53 12.75
N GLY A 141 16.76 -18.99 11.49
CA GLY A 141 17.69 -18.47 10.49
C GLY A 141 17.23 -17.21 9.75
N LEU A 142 16.09 -16.61 10.12
CA LEU A 142 15.59 -15.41 9.47
C LEU A 142 16.54 -14.23 9.67
N ARG A 143 16.83 -13.55 8.56
CA ARG A 143 17.59 -12.30 8.53
C ARG A 143 16.65 -11.10 8.57
N ARG A 144 17.19 -9.94 8.91
CA ARG A 144 16.50 -8.66 8.84
C ARG A 144 16.12 -8.33 7.40
N THR A 145 14.93 -7.81 7.21
CA THR A 145 14.54 -7.24 5.91
C THR A 145 15.14 -5.85 5.78
N GLU A 146 15.86 -5.61 4.71
CA GLU A 146 16.37 -4.30 4.32
C GLU A 146 15.40 -3.67 3.33
N VAL A 147 14.97 -2.45 3.61
CA VAL A 147 14.02 -1.71 2.78
C VAL A 147 14.68 -0.44 2.27
N TYR A 148 14.80 -0.34 0.97
CA TYR A 148 15.30 0.83 0.25
C TYR A 148 14.11 1.49 -0.44
N SER A 149 13.81 2.73 -0.11
CA SER A 149 12.75 3.48 -0.76
C SER A 149 13.27 4.79 -1.32
N GLY A 150 12.79 5.14 -2.50
CA GLY A 150 13.05 6.40 -3.15
C GLY A 150 11.76 7.04 -3.61
N ARG A 151 11.69 8.36 -3.51
CA ARG A 151 10.57 9.16 -3.98
C ARG A 151 11.12 10.33 -4.77
N VAL A 152 10.57 10.53 -5.96
CA VAL A 152 10.80 11.70 -6.78
C VAL A 152 9.45 12.35 -7.02
N TRP A 153 9.32 13.60 -6.68
CA TRP A 153 8.11 14.36 -6.90
C TRP A 153 8.43 15.66 -7.62
N TYR A 154 7.62 15.97 -8.59
CA TYR A 154 7.72 17.20 -9.36
C TYR A 154 6.36 17.88 -9.44
N MET A 155 6.34 19.18 -9.28
CA MET A 155 5.18 20.01 -9.53
C MET A 155 5.57 21.25 -10.31
N SER A 156 4.74 21.58 -11.29
CA SER A 156 4.79 22.85 -11.99
C SER A 156 3.41 23.48 -11.96
N ASP A 157 3.33 24.66 -11.40
CA ASP A 157 2.11 25.46 -11.37
C ASP A 157 2.40 26.80 -12.04
N ARG A 158 1.74 27.05 -13.15
CA ARG A 158 1.88 28.29 -13.87
C ARG A 158 0.77 29.24 -13.47
N TRP A 159 1.15 30.35 -12.87
CA TRP A 159 0.24 31.39 -12.43
C TRP A 159 0.32 32.54 -13.42
N GLY A 160 -0.78 32.85 -14.09
CA GLY A 160 -0.86 33.95 -15.03
C GLY A 160 -2.29 34.23 -15.47
N ARG A 161 -2.55 35.45 -15.97
CA ARG A 161 -3.89 35.86 -16.36
C ARG A 161 -4.49 35.02 -17.49
N GLU A 162 -3.68 34.35 -18.32
CA GLU A 162 -4.20 33.70 -19.52
C GLU A 162 -4.35 32.20 -19.45
N ARG A 163 -3.48 31.49 -18.73
CA ARG A 163 -3.58 30.01 -18.60
C ARG A 163 -3.02 29.54 -17.27
N GLN A 164 -3.88 29.17 -16.36
CA GLN A 164 -3.49 28.44 -15.17
C GLN A 164 -3.34 26.97 -15.54
N ARG A 165 -2.15 26.43 -15.39
CA ARG A 165 -1.86 25.02 -15.71
C ARG A 165 -1.15 24.39 -14.53
N ARG A 166 -1.67 23.28 -14.06
CA ARG A 166 -1.03 22.47 -13.02
C ARG A 166 -0.59 21.15 -13.62
N LEU A 167 0.66 20.82 -13.39
CA LEU A 167 1.24 19.53 -13.72
C LEU A 167 1.98 19.05 -12.46
N SER A 168 1.69 17.86 -11.98
CA SER A 168 2.50 17.20 -10.97
C SER A 168 2.69 15.73 -11.31
N GLY A 169 3.78 15.17 -10.86
CA GLY A 169 4.08 13.75 -11.00
C GLY A 169 4.90 13.26 -9.82
N GLU A 170 4.68 12.03 -9.46
CA GLU A 170 5.36 11.36 -8.38
C GLU A 170 5.73 9.95 -8.78
N ILE A 171 6.95 9.57 -8.45
CA ILE A 171 7.45 8.20 -8.55
C ILE A 171 7.89 7.78 -7.15
N VAL A 172 7.34 6.68 -6.67
CA VAL A 172 7.79 6.03 -5.44
C VAL A 172 8.24 4.63 -5.79
N ALA A 173 9.47 4.29 -5.44
CA ALA A 173 10.01 2.95 -5.65
C ALA A 173 10.51 2.39 -4.32
N THR A 174 10.15 1.15 -4.01
CA THR A 174 10.59 0.44 -2.82
C THR A 174 11.13 -0.93 -3.21
N PHE A 175 12.34 -1.23 -2.75
CA PHE A 175 13.02 -2.51 -2.98
C PHE A 175 13.26 -3.19 -1.64
N TYR A 176 13.05 -4.50 -1.62
CA TYR A 176 13.21 -5.32 -0.43
C TYR A 176 14.31 -6.34 -0.64
N ARG A 177 15.24 -6.39 0.31
CA ARG A 177 16.22 -7.44 0.42
C ARG A 177 15.96 -8.25 1.67
N ASN A 178 16.13 -9.58 1.60
CA ASN A 178 15.79 -10.50 2.68
C ASN A 178 14.35 -10.31 3.19
N ALA A 179 13.38 -10.00 2.32
CA ALA A 179 11.97 -9.93 2.72
C ALA A 179 11.54 -11.28 3.31
N VAL A 180 10.68 -11.27 4.30
CA VAL A 180 10.14 -12.51 4.86
C VAL A 180 8.91 -12.91 4.06
N ALA A 181 8.94 -14.08 3.46
CA ALA A 181 7.80 -14.72 2.81
C ALA A 181 7.48 -16.04 3.53
N THR A 182 6.21 -16.44 3.50
CA THR A 182 5.82 -17.74 4.03
C THR A 182 5.98 -18.79 2.95
N ALA A 183 6.89 -19.73 3.17
CA ALA A 183 7.01 -20.91 2.35
C ALA A 183 5.87 -21.88 2.69
N GLN A 184 5.19 -22.35 1.66
CA GLN A 184 4.15 -23.36 1.77
C GLN A 184 4.60 -24.63 1.08
N LEU A 185 4.67 -25.71 1.84
CA LEU A 185 4.91 -27.06 1.34
C LEU A 185 3.62 -27.85 1.45
N TYR A 186 3.26 -28.56 0.43
CA TYR A 186 2.10 -29.45 0.40
C TYR A 186 2.54 -30.88 0.11
N ASP A 187 2.18 -31.78 0.99
CA ASP A 187 2.39 -33.22 0.83
C ASP A 187 1.08 -33.83 0.29
N ALA A 188 1.10 -34.26 -0.95
CA ALA A 188 -0.09 -34.83 -1.61
C ALA A 188 -0.49 -36.21 -1.05
N ALA A 189 0.44 -36.96 -0.43
CA ALA A 189 0.17 -38.27 0.14
C ALA A 189 -0.63 -38.16 1.44
N THR A 190 -0.35 -37.15 2.26
CA THR A 190 -1.01 -36.94 3.57
C THR A 190 -2.01 -35.80 3.56
N GLY A 191 -1.99 -34.93 2.54
CA GLY A 191 -2.81 -33.71 2.49
C GLY A 191 -2.31 -32.59 3.40
N VAL A 192 -1.17 -32.78 4.08
CA VAL A 192 -0.63 -31.83 5.05
C VAL A 192 0.03 -30.65 4.33
N ARG A 193 -0.22 -29.45 4.83
CA ARG A 193 0.44 -28.22 4.44
C ARG A 193 1.35 -27.73 5.58
N THR A 194 2.60 -27.45 5.26
CA THR A 194 3.54 -26.86 6.21
C THR A 194 3.89 -25.45 5.81
N PHE A 195 3.68 -24.52 6.71
CA PHE A 195 3.99 -23.09 6.54
C PHE A 195 5.24 -22.74 7.33
N ARG A 196 6.24 -22.15 6.65
CA ARG A 196 7.49 -21.75 7.29
C ARG A 196 7.97 -20.42 6.75
N PRO A 197 8.28 -19.41 7.59
CA PRO A 197 8.83 -18.14 7.13
C PRO A 197 10.26 -18.33 6.61
N GLN A 198 10.55 -17.72 5.45
CA GLN A 198 11.88 -17.74 4.81
C GLN A 198 12.21 -16.37 4.23
N ASN A 199 13.50 -16.04 4.16
CA ASN A 199 13.93 -14.83 3.49
C ASN A 199 13.95 -15.02 1.97
N VAL A 200 13.43 -14.03 1.26
CA VAL A 200 13.41 -13.96 -0.20
C VAL A 200 13.91 -12.61 -0.67
N ASP A 201 14.52 -12.59 -1.84
CA ASP A 201 14.95 -11.37 -2.51
C ASP A 201 14.15 -11.13 -3.79
N GLY A 202 14.08 -9.87 -4.22
CA GLY A 202 13.51 -9.49 -5.49
C GLY A 202 12.07 -9.01 -5.42
N ASN A 203 11.53 -8.80 -4.21
CA ASN A 203 10.30 -8.03 -4.03
C ASN A 203 10.58 -6.56 -4.29
N TYR A 204 9.71 -5.94 -5.05
CA TYR A 204 9.72 -4.49 -5.23
C TYR A 204 8.33 -3.97 -5.54
N ASP A 205 8.18 -2.68 -5.31
CA ASP A 205 6.97 -1.91 -5.51
C ASP A 205 7.34 -0.58 -6.17
N VAL A 206 6.66 -0.23 -7.26
CA VAL A 206 6.85 1.04 -7.96
C VAL A 206 5.49 1.66 -8.25
N SER A 207 5.26 2.84 -7.70
CA SER A 207 4.07 3.63 -7.94
C SER A 207 4.42 4.87 -8.77
N LEU A 208 3.61 5.15 -9.77
CA LEU A 208 3.69 6.33 -10.63
C LEU A 208 2.35 7.06 -10.50
N MET A 209 2.37 8.30 -10.07
CA MET A 209 1.18 9.14 -9.98
C MET A 209 1.39 10.41 -10.79
N GLY A 210 0.36 10.82 -11.51
CA GLY A 210 0.36 12.04 -12.28
C GLY A 210 -0.90 12.86 -12.03
N GLN A 211 -0.78 14.16 -12.13
CA GLN A 211 -1.90 15.08 -12.16
C GLN A 211 -1.65 16.14 -13.20
N PHE A 212 -2.59 16.29 -14.10
CA PHE A 212 -2.59 17.36 -15.08
C PHE A 212 -3.95 18.05 -15.04
N SER A 213 -3.96 19.37 -14.92
CA SER A 213 -5.17 20.18 -14.98
C SER A 213 -4.90 21.46 -15.74
N THR A 214 -5.76 21.77 -16.70
CA THR A 214 -5.66 22.98 -17.51
C THR A 214 -7.02 23.46 -17.96
N PRO A 215 -7.28 24.79 -17.95
CA PRO A 215 -8.44 25.34 -18.62
C PRO A 215 -8.29 25.17 -20.15
N LEU A 216 -9.38 24.80 -20.81
CA LEU A 216 -9.45 24.63 -22.26
C LEU A 216 -9.79 25.93 -22.98
N ASP A 217 -10.43 26.89 -22.27
CA ASP A 217 -10.86 28.17 -22.80
C ASP A 217 -10.25 29.35 -22.03
N LYS A 218 -10.24 30.53 -22.64
CA LYS A 218 -9.73 31.76 -22.02
C LYS A 218 -10.59 32.22 -20.85
N ALA A 219 -11.89 31.93 -20.87
CA ALA A 219 -12.81 32.27 -19.79
C ALA A 219 -12.72 31.32 -18.59
N ARG A 220 -11.90 30.24 -18.70
CA ARG A 220 -11.69 29.21 -17.69
C ARG A 220 -12.98 28.52 -17.24
N ARG A 221 -13.92 28.41 -18.16
CA ARG A 221 -15.18 27.71 -17.91
C ARG A 221 -15.03 26.21 -18.08
N PHE A 222 -14.18 25.80 -19.02
CA PHE A 222 -13.89 24.39 -19.26
C PHE A 222 -12.54 24.03 -18.67
N THR A 223 -12.51 23.01 -17.83
CA THR A 223 -11.27 22.48 -17.23
C THR A 223 -11.12 21.02 -17.59
N LEU A 224 -9.98 20.67 -18.15
CA LEU A 224 -9.54 19.29 -18.37
C LEU A 224 -8.74 18.86 -17.15
N THR A 225 -9.04 17.68 -16.61
CA THR A 225 -8.28 17.05 -15.53
C THR A 225 -7.97 15.62 -15.90
N LEU A 226 -6.71 15.20 -15.69
CA LEU A 226 -6.19 13.87 -15.93
C LEU A 226 -5.32 13.47 -14.75
N ASN A 227 -5.61 12.32 -14.11
CA ASN A 227 -4.90 11.86 -12.92
C ASN A 227 -4.45 10.39 -13.07
N PRO A 228 -3.50 10.07 -13.97
CA PRO A 228 -3.04 8.70 -14.14
C PRO A 228 -2.34 8.19 -12.87
N ASN A 229 -2.59 6.94 -12.57
CA ASN A 229 -1.92 6.21 -11.49
C ASN A 229 -1.55 4.82 -12.00
N ASN A 230 -0.29 4.45 -11.84
CA ASN A 230 0.20 3.11 -12.14
C ASN A 230 0.88 2.54 -10.90
N HIS A 231 0.53 1.31 -10.57
CA HIS A 231 1.14 0.56 -9.48
C HIS A 231 1.65 -0.76 -10.04
N PHE A 232 2.95 -0.92 -10.04
CA PHE A 232 3.66 -2.09 -10.53
C PHE A 232 4.45 -2.72 -9.41
N TYR A 233 4.18 -3.99 -9.08
CA TYR A 233 4.91 -4.70 -8.06
C TYR A 233 5.25 -6.13 -8.44
N ARG A 234 6.33 -6.60 -7.89
CA ARG A 234 6.79 -7.97 -7.97
C ARG A 234 6.78 -8.58 -6.59
N SER A 235 6.04 -9.66 -6.43
CA SER A 235 6.08 -10.50 -5.25
C SER A 235 6.80 -11.81 -5.53
N VAL A 236 7.57 -12.26 -4.57
CA VAL A 236 8.23 -13.58 -4.58
C VAL A 236 7.47 -14.47 -3.63
N ASP A 237 7.11 -15.63 -4.14
CA ASP A 237 6.34 -16.65 -3.46
C ASP A 237 7.17 -17.94 -3.38
N LEU A 238 6.97 -18.71 -2.33
CA LEU A 238 7.68 -19.96 -2.06
C LEU A 238 6.67 -21.08 -1.88
N GLN A 239 6.54 -21.93 -2.88
CA GLN A 239 5.59 -23.04 -2.85
C GLN A 239 6.24 -24.33 -3.31
N GLY A 240 5.81 -25.45 -2.76
CA GLY A 240 6.24 -26.77 -3.17
C GLY A 240 5.13 -27.80 -2.96
N THR A 241 5.03 -28.71 -3.89
CA THR A 241 4.19 -29.92 -3.80
C THR A 241 5.10 -31.10 -3.90
N ASP A 242 5.00 -32.00 -2.93
CA ASP A 242 5.81 -33.22 -2.85
C ASP A 242 7.34 -32.99 -2.94
N ALA A 243 7.78 -31.77 -2.62
CA ALA A 243 9.17 -31.36 -2.66
C ALA A 243 9.68 -31.02 -1.26
N PRO A 244 10.90 -31.47 -0.91
CA PRO A 244 11.49 -31.16 0.39
C PRO A 244 11.90 -29.69 0.53
N VAL A 245 11.99 -28.98 -0.60
CA VAL A 245 12.38 -27.57 -0.66
C VAL A 245 11.34 -26.80 -1.47
N PRO A 246 10.84 -25.67 -0.96
CA PRO A 246 9.87 -24.87 -1.69
C PRO A 246 10.49 -24.24 -2.93
N VAL A 247 9.76 -24.27 -4.04
CA VAL A 247 10.18 -23.66 -5.30
C VAL A 247 9.83 -22.19 -5.28
N ARG A 248 10.81 -21.37 -5.63
CA ARG A 248 10.63 -19.93 -5.78
C ARG A 248 9.85 -19.61 -7.05
N SER A 249 8.77 -18.90 -6.93
CA SER A 249 8.04 -18.31 -8.04
C SER A 249 7.88 -16.80 -7.87
N THR A 250 7.62 -16.11 -8.96
CA THR A 250 7.41 -14.66 -8.94
C THR A 250 6.10 -14.33 -9.62
N VAL A 251 5.37 -13.40 -9.02
CA VAL A 251 4.17 -12.80 -9.60
C VAL A 251 4.47 -11.34 -9.90
N LEU A 252 4.27 -10.94 -11.13
CA LEU A 252 4.33 -9.55 -11.58
C LEU A 252 2.90 -9.04 -11.70
N THR A 253 2.60 -7.96 -10.99
CA THR A 253 1.28 -7.35 -11.01
C THR A 253 1.40 -5.89 -11.42
N ASN A 254 0.50 -5.46 -12.28
CA ASN A 254 0.38 -4.07 -12.72
C ASN A 254 -1.07 -3.62 -12.67
N TYR A 255 -1.29 -2.46 -12.04
CA TYR A 255 -2.56 -1.75 -12.02
C TYR A 255 -2.34 -0.37 -12.63
N LEU A 256 -2.97 -0.11 -13.76
CA LEU A 256 -2.98 1.22 -14.37
C LEU A 256 -4.39 1.78 -14.30
N THR A 257 -4.55 2.95 -13.70
CA THR A 257 -5.81 3.68 -13.63
C THR A 257 -5.62 5.05 -14.26
N VAL A 258 -6.48 5.40 -15.21
CA VAL A 258 -6.43 6.67 -15.92
C VAL A 258 -7.79 7.36 -15.85
N PRO A 259 -8.08 8.12 -14.79
CA PRO A 259 -9.26 8.98 -14.74
C PRO A 259 -9.03 10.25 -15.55
N LEU A 260 -10.04 10.62 -16.30
CA LEU A 260 -10.11 11.82 -17.14
C LEU A 260 -11.44 12.52 -16.89
N SER A 261 -11.44 13.84 -16.83
CA SER A 261 -12.68 14.63 -16.79
C SER A 261 -12.53 15.94 -17.52
N VAL A 262 -13.64 16.38 -18.11
CA VAL A 262 -13.82 17.74 -18.62
C VAL A 262 -15.02 18.33 -17.90
N GLU A 263 -14.79 19.42 -17.17
CA GLU A 263 -15.79 20.11 -16.40
C GLU A 263 -16.06 21.51 -16.98
N TYR A 264 -17.31 21.83 -17.18
CA TYR A 264 -17.79 23.19 -17.40
C TYR A 264 -18.26 23.78 -16.06
N SER A 265 -17.73 24.94 -15.72
CA SER A 265 -18.09 25.64 -14.47
C SER A 265 -18.40 27.11 -14.77
N TYR A 266 -19.61 27.52 -14.44
CA TYR A 266 -20.04 28.90 -14.57
C TYR A 266 -21.06 29.26 -13.49
N ASN A 267 -20.79 30.32 -12.72
CA ASN A 267 -21.62 30.77 -11.61
C ASN A 267 -21.96 29.62 -10.61
N LYS A 268 -23.23 29.24 -10.59
CA LYS A 268 -23.80 28.24 -9.67
C LYS A 268 -23.90 26.85 -10.30
N VAL A 269 -23.45 26.70 -11.54
CA VAL A 269 -23.61 25.47 -12.32
C VAL A 269 -22.22 24.85 -12.59
N ARG A 270 -22.11 23.57 -12.33
CA ARG A 270 -21.01 22.72 -12.71
C ARG A 270 -21.54 21.48 -13.41
N VAL A 271 -21.10 21.20 -14.62
CA VAL A 271 -21.45 19.99 -15.34
C VAL A 271 -20.21 19.44 -16.01
N GLY A 272 -20.11 18.15 -16.13
CA GLY A 272 -18.92 17.56 -16.72
C GLY A 272 -19.14 16.16 -17.24
N VAL A 273 -18.20 15.75 -18.07
CA VAL A 273 -18.03 14.38 -18.51
C VAL A 273 -16.82 13.79 -17.79
N LYS A 274 -16.91 12.53 -17.42
CA LYS A 274 -15.82 11.80 -16.78
C LYS A 274 -15.63 10.45 -17.46
N GLY A 275 -14.39 9.98 -17.44
CA GLY A 275 -14.04 8.64 -17.86
C GLY A 275 -12.95 8.09 -16.96
N ARG A 276 -12.95 6.79 -16.78
CA ARG A 276 -11.88 6.09 -16.07
C ARG A 276 -11.61 4.78 -16.77
N ALA A 277 -10.35 4.55 -17.09
CA ALA A 277 -9.88 3.27 -17.58
C ALA A 277 -8.98 2.64 -16.51
N VAL A 278 -9.22 1.36 -16.20
CA VAL A 278 -8.42 0.57 -15.26
C VAL A 278 -7.98 -0.68 -15.98
N TRP A 279 -6.67 -0.90 -16.07
CA TRP A 279 -6.08 -2.13 -16.55
C TRP A 279 -5.40 -2.86 -15.40
N HIS A 280 -5.71 -4.13 -15.28
CA HIS A 280 -5.16 -4.99 -14.27
C HIS A 280 -4.53 -6.21 -14.94
N VAL A 281 -3.26 -6.45 -14.63
CA VAL A 281 -2.50 -7.60 -15.15
C VAL A 281 -1.76 -8.26 -14.01
N ALA A 282 -1.90 -9.58 -13.86
CA ALA A 282 -1.09 -10.40 -12.97
C ALA A 282 -0.53 -11.59 -13.75
N ARG A 283 0.78 -11.79 -13.73
CA ARG A 283 1.48 -12.82 -14.48
C ARG A 283 2.50 -13.57 -13.63
N SER A 284 2.53 -14.88 -13.78
CA SER A 284 3.55 -15.76 -13.19
C SER A 284 3.93 -16.87 -14.15
N ARG A 285 5.16 -17.37 -14.01
CA ARG A 285 5.61 -18.57 -14.73
C ARG A 285 5.37 -19.85 -13.94
N ARG A 286 4.73 -19.75 -12.77
CA ARG A 286 4.43 -20.89 -11.93
C ARG A 286 3.43 -21.82 -12.64
N ALA A 287 3.68 -23.14 -12.60
CA ALA A 287 2.74 -24.14 -13.07
C ALA A 287 1.40 -24.00 -12.33
N GLY A 288 0.30 -24.05 -13.06
CA GLY A 288 -1.05 -23.90 -12.51
C GLY A 288 -1.46 -22.46 -12.14
N PHE A 289 -0.60 -21.46 -12.35
CA PHE A 289 -0.99 -20.05 -12.17
C PHE A 289 -1.80 -19.56 -13.38
N GLN A 290 -3.00 -19.14 -13.12
CA GLN A 290 -3.83 -18.48 -14.14
C GLN A 290 -3.43 -17.00 -14.23
N ASN A 291 -2.86 -16.61 -15.37
CA ASN A 291 -2.57 -15.21 -15.63
C ASN A 291 -3.89 -14.43 -15.73
N VAL A 292 -3.94 -13.28 -15.06
CA VAL A 292 -5.13 -12.42 -15.09
C VAL A 292 -4.81 -11.19 -15.94
N SER A 293 -5.71 -10.86 -16.84
CA SER A 293 -5.67 -9.62 -17.62
C SER A 293 -7.09 -9.12 -17.80
N GLY A 294 -7.40 -7.97 -17.23
CA GLY A 294 -8.73 -7.39 -17.30
C GLY A 294 -8.69 -5.88 -17.51
N ALA A 295 -9.74 -5.36 -18.12
CA ALA A 295 -9.96 -3.94 -18.31
C ALA A 295 -11.33 -3.54 -17.77
N ASN A 296 -11.38 -2.47 -16.98
CA ASN A 296 -12.61 -1.83 -16.55
C ASN A 296 -12.66 -0.43 -17.14
N LEU A 297 -13.74 -0.09 -17.79
CA LEU A 297 -13.95 1.22 -18.38
C LEU A 297 -15.21 1.84 -17.78
N ASP A 298 -15.10 3.04 -17.26
CA ASP A 298 -16.21 3.82 -16.77
C ASP A 298 -16.30 5.10 -17.62
N ALA A 299 -17.52 5.48 -18.00
CA ALA A 299 -17.81 6.75 -18.64
C ALA A 299 -19.07 7.34 -18.05
N GLY A 300 -19.11 8.64 -17.83
CA GLY A 300 -20.24 9.23 -17.15
C GLY A 300 -20.38 10.72 -17.32
N LEU A 301 -21.55 11.19 -16.93
CA LEU A 301 -21.92 12.60 -16.84
C LEU A 301 -22.18 12.94 -15.39
N TYR A 302 -21.78 14.12 -14.98
CA TYR A 302 -22.12 14.63 -13.67
C TYR A 302 -22.56 16.08 -13.74
N GLY A 303 -23.44 16.45 -12.81
CA GLY A 303 -23.94 17.80 -12.68
C GLY A 303 -24.04 18.22 -11.23
N HIS A 304 -23.74 19.49 -10.98
CA HIS A 304 -23.89 20.12 -9.68
C HIS A 304 -24.42 21.53 -9.87
N VAL A 305 -25.57 21.81 -9.26
CA VAL A 305 -26.25 23.10 -9.37
C VAL A 305 -26.60 23.63 -7.97
N ARG A 306 -26.28 24.88 -7.73
CA ARG A 306 -26.74 25.62 -6.56
C ARG A 306 -28.03 26.35 -6.88
N LEU A 307 -29.10 25.90 -6.28
CA LEU A 307 -30.41 26.53 -6.37
C LEU A 307 -30.54 27.69 -5.36
N PRO A 308 -31.54 28.57 -5.51
CA PRO A 308 -31.96 29.48 -4.45
C PRO A 308 -32.23 28.71 -3.14
N TRP A 309 -32.24 29.38 -2.01
CA TRP A 309 -32.48 28.83 -0.66
C TRP A 309 -31.41 27.86 -0.17
N ASP A 310 -30.16 28.02 -0.66
CA ASP A 310 -29.00 27.19 -0.27
C ASP A 310 -29.17 25.67 -0.51
N VAL A 311 -30.05 25.31 -1.43
CA VAL A 311 -30.20 23.91 -1.86
C VAL A 311 -29.17 23.58 -2.91
N GLN A 312 -28.48 22.46 -2.73
CA GLN A 312 -27.55 21.89 -3.71
C GLN A 312 -28.15 20.62 -4.32
N LEU A 313 -28.19 20.60 -5.64
CA LEU A 313 -28.60 19.43 -6.40
C LEU A 313 -27.37 18.85 -7.12
N SER A 314 -27.09 17.57 -6.90
CA SER A 314 -26.03 16.84 -7.56
C SER A 314 -26.59 15.61 -8.24
N THR A 315 -26.18 15.37 -9.46
CA THR A 315 -26.53 14.15 -10.21
C THR A 315 -25.30 13.53 -10.81
N ASP A 316 -25.29 12.21 -10.89
CA ASP A 316 -24.22 11.40 -11.46
C ASP A 316 -24.84 10.25 -12.24
N LEU A 317 -24.42 10.12 -13.49
CA LEU A 317 -24.77 9.00 -14.37
C LEU A 317 -23.48 8.37 -14.81
N THR A 318 -23.27 7.10 -14.50
CA THR A 318 -22.05 6.37 -14.86
C THR A 318 -22.43 5.05 -15.51
N TYR A 319 -21.91 4.81 -16.70
CA TYR A 319 -21.86 3.53 -17.36
C TYR A 319 -20.51 2.89 -17.08
N TYR A 320 -20.48 1.63 -16.71
CA TYR A 320 -19.26 0.87 -16.54
C TYR A 320 -19.32 -0.47 -17.26
N THR A 321 -18.18 -0.87 -17.80
CA THR A 321 -18.00 -2.17 -18.45
C THR A 321 -16.74 -2.83 -17.92
N ARG A 322 -16.78 -4.15 -17.76
CA ARG A 322 -15.66 -5.00 -17.36
C ARG A 322 -15.46 -6.05 -18.41
N GLN A 323 -14.22 -6.16 -18.90
CA GLN A 323 -13.88 -7.06 -20.00
C GLN A 323 -12.52 -7.73 -19.77
N GLY A 324 -12.31 -8.85 -20.44
CA GLY A 324 -11.04 -9.56 -20.46
C GLY A 324 -10.81 -10.48 -19.26
N TYR A 325 -11.81 -10.73 -18.44
CA TYR A 325 -11.74 -11.72 -17.37
C TYR A 325 -12.10 -13.11 -17.91
N ASP A 326 -11.32 -14.13 -17.54
CA ASP A 326 -11.56 -15.53 -17.94
C ASP A 326 -12.91 -16.05 -17.41
N ASN A 327 -13.35 -15.56 -16.26
CA ASN A 327 -14.67 -15.86 -15.74
C ASN A 327 -15.70 -14.93 -16.37
N ALA A 328 -16.58 -15.50 -17.20
CA ALA A 328 -17.63 -14.76 -17.90
C ALA A 328 -18.57 -13.96 -16.97
N VAL A 329 -18.77 -14.41 -15.73
CA VAL A 329 -19.58 -13.71 -14.72
C VAL A 329 -18.94 -12.37 -14.28
N MET A 330 -17.62 -12.24 -14.43
CA MET A 330 -16.91 -11.00 -14.13
C MET A 330 -16.96 -9.98 -15.27
N ASN A 331 -17.32 -10.40 -16.47
CA ASN A 331 -17.49 -9.51 -17.61
C ASN A 331 -18.92 -8.97 -17.58
N THR A 332 -19.09 -7.71 -17.21
CA THR A 332 -20.41 -7.10 -17.00
C THR A 332 -20.46 -5.69 -17.56
N ASP A 333 -21.64 -5.32 -18.01
CA ASP A 333 -21.99 -3.94 -18.37
C ASP A 333 -23.13 -3.48 -17.47
N ASN A 334 -23.05 -2.25 -16.97
CA ASN A 334 -24.10 -1.72 -16.10
C ASN A 334 -24.17 -0.19 -16.14
N VAL A 335 -25.30 0.37 -15.74
CA VAL A 335 -25.53 1.81 -15.60
C VAL A 335 -25.96 2.12 -14.18
N VAL A 336 -25.28 3.05 -13.55
CA VAL A 336 -25.63 3.55 -12.22
C VAL A 336 -25.97 5.03 -12.32
N CYS A 337 -27.15 5.39 -11.83
CA CYS A 337 -27.59 6.78 -11.74
C CYS A 337 -27.82 7.12 -10.27
N GLY A 338 -27.23 8.21 -9.82
CA GLY A 338 -27.43 8.76 -8.49
C GLY A 338 -27.80 10.23 -8.53
N THR A 339 -28.84 10.62 -7.81
CA THR A 339 -29.19 12.03 -7.60
C THR A 339 -29.26 12.30 -6.11
N ARG A 340 -28.60 13.34 -5.65
CA ARG A 340 -28.58 13.74 -4.25
C ARG A 340 -28.91 15.23 -4.14
N SER A 341 -29.82 15.56 -3.23
CA SER A 341 -30.06 16.92 -2.77
C SER A 341 -29.62 17.06 -1.32
N SER A 342 -28.95 18.12 -0.97
CA SER A 342 -28.59 18.43 0.41
C SER A 342 -28.78 19.91 0.69
N PRO A 343 -29.36 20.29 1.88
CA PRO A 343 -29.24 21.64 2.37
C PRO A 343 -27.79 21.93 2.72
N ARG A 344 -27.37 23.16 2.61
CA ARG A 344 -26.04 23.58 3.05
C ARG A 344 -25.98 23.47 4.58
N ALA A 345 -24.98 22.81 5.11
CA ALA A 345 -24.62 22.95 6.51
C ALA A 345 -24.18 24.40 6.71
N SER A 346 -24.92 25.13 7.54
CA SER A 346 -24.68 26.53 7.97
C SER A 346 -23.41 26.63 8.80
#